data_620cbc787f6cca2711776b928629d8b8
#
_entry.id   620cbc787f6cca2711776b928629d8b8
#
_cell.length_a   1.000
_cell.length_b   1.000
_cell.length_c   1.000
_cell.angle_alpha   90.00
_cell.angle_beta   90.00
_cell.angle_gamma   90.00
#
_symmetry.space_group_name_H-M   'P 1'
#
loop_
_entity.id
_entity.type
_entity.pdbx_description
1 polymer ?
#
loop_
_entity_poly.entity_id
_entity_poly.type
_entity_poly.pdbx_seq_one_letter_code
_entity_poly.pdbx_strand_id
1 'polypeptide(L)'
;MNELIYSFRNNNVRIVEEEGQVWFNVKDVCEVLELSNPSMVINRLEEDERAKFNLGRQGEANFVNEYGIYNLIFGSRKQEAKEFKRWVTHEVLPSIRKNGVYATDNAVEKILENPYYAIELLQAIKKEREDKQYLEDKIRNEKPKVLFAEAVSEAKNTISVNELCKLITQNGYTIGSVNMFKWLRNKGYLMSTKGSWNLPKQKYVEQG
;
A
#
# COMPACT_ATOMS: atom_id res chain seq x y z
N MET A 1 -13.72 8.49 -4.07
CA MET A 1 -13.49 7.03 -4.01
C MET A 1 -14.58 6.37 -4.84
N ASN A 2 -14.21 5.61 -5.87
CA ASN A 2 -15.18 4.94 -6.73
C ASN A 2 -15.43 3.53 -6.19
N GLU A 3 -16.64 3.29 -5.70
CA GLU A 3 -17.12 1.96 -5.35
C GLU A 3 -17.50 1.23 -6.64
N LEU A 4 -16.94 0.06 -6.86
CA LEU A 4 -17.26 -0.82 -7.98
C LEU A 4 -17.98 -2.06 -7.44
N ILE A 5 -18.79 -2.69 -8.28
CA ILE A 5 -19.48 -3.94 -7.93
C ILE A 5 -18.87 -5.07 -8.77
N TYR A 6 -18.31 -6.05 -8.08
CA TYR A 6 -17.86 -7.29 -8.69
C TYR A 6 -18.89 -8.39 -8.48
N SER A 7 -19.35 -9.00 -9.58
CA SER A 7 -20.31 -10.09 -9.51
C SER A 7 -19.61 -11.45 -9.50
N PHE A 8 -19.79 -12.21 -8.42
CA PHE A 8 -19.25 -13.56 -8.29
C PHE A 8 -20.39 -14.55 -8.08
N ARG A 9 -20.64 -15.45 -9.06
CA ARG A 9 -21.68 -16.51 -9.00
C ARG A 9 -23.03 -16.00 -8.48
N ASN A 10 -23.56 -14.92 -9.07
CA ASN A 10 -24.81 -14.24 -8.68
C ASN A 10 -24.76 -13.47 -7.34
N ASN A 11 -23.61 -13.37 -6.69
CA ASN A 11 -23.43 -12.51 -5.52
C ASN A 11 -22.68 -11.24 -5.94
N ASN A 12 -23.16 -10.11 -5.49
CA ASN A 12 -22.51 -8.82 -5.73
C ASN A 12 -21.60 -8.49 -4.55
N VAL A 13 -20.33 -8.28 -4.81
CA VAL A 13 -19.33 -7.87 -3.81
C VAL A 13 -18.87 -6.46 -4.17
N ARG A 14 -19.06 -5.53 -3.25
CA ARG A 14 -18.56 -4.17 -3.38
C ARG A 14 -17.06 -4.17 -3.22
N ILE A 15 -16.39 -3.47 -4.12
CA ILE A 15 -14.95 -3.31 -4.09
C ILE A 15 -14.56 -1.83 -4.14
N VAL A 16 -13.43 -1.51 -3.56
CA VAL A 16 -12.76 -0.20 -3.64
C VAL A 16 -11.33 -0.46 -4.11
N GLU A 17 -10.86 0.34 -5.04
CA GLU A 17 -9.46 0.34 -5.45
C GLU A 17 -8.77 1.56 -4.83
N GLU A 18 -7.70 1.32 -4.08
CA GLU A 18 -6.87 2.35 -3.46
C GLU A 18 -5.39 1.97 -3.56
N GLU A 19 -4.58 2.90 -4.04
CA GLU A 19 -3.12 2.71 -4.22
C GLU A 19 -2.75 1.46 -5.05
N GLY A 20 -3.59 1.09 -6.02
CA GLY A 20 -3.38 -0.10 -6.86
C GLY A 20 -3.72 -1.43 -6.16
N GLN A 21 -4.30 -1.37 -4.96
CA GLN A 21 -4.78 -2.53 -4.22
C GLN A 21 -6.31 -2.58 -4.24
N VAL A 22 -6.86 -3.77 -4.47
CA VAL A 22 -8.30 -4.01 -4.46
C VAL A 22 -8.74 -4.44 -3.06
N TRP A 23 -9.75 -3.76 -2.56
CA TRP A 23 -10.35 -3.99 -1.25
C TRP A 23 -11.80 -4.44 -1.40
N PHE A 24 -12.20 -5.46 -0.69
CA PHE A 24 -13.50 -6.12 -0.78
C PHE A 24 -14.32 -5.87 0.48
N ASN A 25 -15.59 -5.51 0.34
CA ASN A 25 -16.45 -5.26 1.47
C ASN A 25 -16.64 -6.53 2.31
N VAL A 26 -16.29 -6.45 3.60
CA VAL A 26 -16.33 -7.60 4.53
C VAL A 26 -17.71 -8.20 4.66
N LYS A 27 -18.76 -7.38 4.65
CA LYS A 27 -20.14 -7.83 4.82
C LYS A 27 -20.56 -8.71 3.64
N ASP A 28 -20.24 -8.27 2.43
CA ASP A 28 -20.56 -8.99 1.20
C ASP A 28 -19.75 -10.29 1.09
N VAL A 29 -18.45 -10.23 1.43
CA VAL A 29 -17.57 -11.42 1.48
C VAL A 29 -18.09 -12.44 2.52
N CYS A 30 -18.51 -11.98 3.70
CA CYS A 30 -19.07 -12.87 4.72
C CYS A 30 -20.38 -13.51 4.26
N GLU A 31 -21.22 -12.80 3.53
CA GLU A 31 -22.45 -13.34 2.94
C GLU A 31 -22.12 -14.44 1.92
N VAL A 32 -21.19 -14.17 0.99
CA VAL A 32 -20.72 -15.15 0.01
C VAL A 32 -20.11 -16.40 0.67
N LEU A 33 -19.36 -16.24 1.75
CA LEU A 33 -18.68 -17.33 2.46
C LEU A 33 -19.53 -17.95 3.59
N GLU A 34 -20.78 -17.51 3.78
CA GLU A 34 -21.70 -17.96 4.84
C GLU A 34 -21.08 -17.83 6.25
N LEU A 35 -20.37 -16.71 6.48
CA LEU A 35 -19.75 -16.40 7.76
C LEU A 35 -20.69 -15.53 8.60
N SER A 36 -21.09 -16.03 9.76
CA SER A 36 -22.16 -15.48 10.60
C SER A 36 -21.75 -14.29 11.44
N ASN A 37 -20.69 -13.68 11.42
CA ASN A 37 -20.37 -12.48 12.21
C ASN A 37 -19.21 -11.67 11.60
N PRO A 38 -19.49 -10.73 10.71
CA PRO A 38 -18.46 -9.90 10.07
C PRO A 38 -17.52 -9.20 11.05
N SER A 39 -18.05 -8.73 12.20
CA SER A 39 -17.22 -8.03 13.20
C SER A 39 -16.24 -8.96 13.91
N MET A 40 -16.62 -10.21 14.18
CA MET A 40 -15.70 -11.19 14.73
C MET A 40 -14.70 -11.70 13.69
N VAL A 41 -15.14 -11.78 12.45
CA VAL A 41 -14.32 -12.26 11.32
C VAL A 41 -13.17 -11.31 11.07
N ILE A 42 -13.45 -10.00 10.98
CA ILE A 42 -12.42 -8.99 10.72
C ILE A 42 -11.40 -8.86 11.86
N ASN A 43 -11.80 -9.13 13.10
CA ASN A 43 -10.90 -9.08 14.26
C ASN A 43 -9.88 -10.23 14.31
N ARG A 44 -10.02 -11.23 13.46
CA ARG A 44 -9.07 -12.35 13.31
C ARG A 44 -8.02 -12.09 12.24
N LEU A 45 -8.19 -11.04 11.46
CA LEU A 45 -7.27 -10.65 10.40
C LEU A 45 -6.21 -9.71 10.95
N GLU A 46 -5.03 -9.76 10.35
CA GLU A 46 -3.94 -8.86 10.66
C GLU A 46 -4.30 -7.41 10.23
N GLU A 47 -3.56 -6.43 10.76
CA GLU A 47 -3.86 -5.01 10.51
C GLU A 47 -3.70 -4.61 9.05
N ASP A 48 -2.75 -5.22 8.34
CA ASP A 48 -2.47 -4.99 6.92
C ASP A 48 -3.46 -5.69 5.98
N GLU A 49 -4.29 -6.62 6.50
CA GLU A 49 -5.32 -7.34 5.74
C GLU A 49 -6.68 -6.65 5.75
N ARG A 50 -6.85 -5.63 6.60
CA ARG A 50 -8.13 -4.96 6.82
C ARG A 50 -8.00 -3.45 6.80
N ALA A 51 -9.03 -2.78 6.28
CA ALA A 51 -9.13 -1.33 6.27
C ALA A 51 -10.57 -0.86 6.51
N LYS A 52 -10.71 0.42 6.88
CA LYS A 52 -12.00 1.10 6.94
C LYS A 52 -12.04 2.18 5.89
N PHE A 53 -13.09 2.17 5.08
CA PHE A 53 -13.33 3.21 4.09
C PHE A 53 -14.63 3.95 4.37
N ASN A 54 -14.59 5.25 4.20
CA ASN A 54 -15.77 6.10 4.29
C ASN A 54 -16.44 6.16 2.92
N LEU A 55 -17.64 5.59 2.82
CA LEU A 55 -18.45 5.53 1.61
C LEU A 55 -19.41 6.75 1.48
N GLY A 56 -19.06 7.88 2.11
CA GLY A 56 -19.87 9.08 2.08
C GLY A 56 -21.20 8.91 2.83
N ARG A 57 -22.34 9.00 2.13
CA ARG A 57 -23.67 8.90 2.75
C ARG A 57 -23.97 7.54 3.39
N GLN A 58 -23.25 6.50 3.03
CA GLN A 58 -23.39 5.15 3.60
C GLN A 58 -22.59 4.96 4.90
N GLY A 59 -21.75 5.94 5.26
CA GLY A 59 -20.91 5.88 6.45
C GLY A 59 -19.63 5.06 6.24
N GLU A 60 -19.01 4.66 7.36
CA GLU A 60 -17.81 3.81 7.33
C GLU A 60 -18.16 2.34 7.16
N ALA A 61 -17.39 1.64 6.32
CA ALA A 61 -17.49 0.21 6.14
C ALA A 61 -16.12 -0.46 6.24
N ASN A 62 -16.11 -1.72 6.67
CA ASN A 62 -14.92 -2.54 6.77
C ASN A 62 -14.66 -3.26 5.45
N PHE A 63 -13.41 -3.29 5.05
CA PHE A 63 -12.93 -3.96 3.85
C PHE A 63 -11.74 -4.86 4.18
N VAL A 64 -11.51 -5.84 3.32
CA VAL A 64 -10.37 -6.75 3.36
C VAL A 64 -9.68 -6.77 1.99
N ASN A 65 -8.37 -6.91 2.00
CA ASN A 65 -7.61 -7.11 0.79
C ASN A 65 -7.60 -8.59 0.36
N GLU A 66 -6.86 -8.91 -0.69
CA GLU A 66 -6.75 -10.27 -1.22
C GLU A 66 -6.23 -11.27 -0.18
N TYR A 67 -5.26 -10.89 0.64
CA TYR A 67 -4.70 -11.75 1.70
C TYR A 67 -5.75 -12.07 2.76
N GLY A 68 -6.48 -11.06 3.21
CA GLY A 68 -7.61 -11.22 4.13
C GLY A 68 -8.69 -12.13 3.57
N ILE A 69 -9.03 -12.03 2.26
CA ILE A 69 -9.99 -12.95 1.62
C ILE A 69 -9.48 -14.40 1.70
N TYR A 70 -8.22 -14.68 1.41
CA TYR A 70 -7.68 -16.04 1.51
C TYR A 70 -7.79 -16.60 2.92
N ASN A 71 -7.49 -15.79 3.94
CA ASN A 71 -7.67 -16.18 5.34
C ASN A 71 -9.13 -16.47 5.68
N LEU A 72 -10.07 -15.68 5.17
CA LEU A 72 -11.50 -15.92 5.37
C LEU A 72 -11.98 -17.19 4.66
N ILE A 73 -11.53 -17.44 3.43
CA ILE A 73 -11.84 -18.67 2.69
C ILE A 73 -11.33 -19.90 3.47
N PHE A 74 -10.10 -19.86 3.98
CA PHE A 74 -9.53 -20.98 4.74
C PHE A 74 -10.26 -21.26 6.05
N GLY A 75 -10.89 -20.25 6.63
CA GLY A 75 -11.72 -20.37 7.84
C GLY A 75 -13.18 -20.76 7.57
N SER A 76 -13.66 -20.68 6.34
CA SER A 76 -15.05 -20.98 5.99
C SER A 76 -15.35 -22.47 5.99
N ARG A 77 -16.59 -22.82 6.36
CA ARG A 77 -17.13 -24.20 6.30
C ARG A 77 -17.86 -24.50 5.00
N LYS A 78 -18.03 -23.52 4.13
CA LYS A 78 -18.67 -23.64 2.84
C LYS A 78 -17.95 -24.67 1.96
N GLN A 79 -18.71 -25.46 1.18
CA GLN A 79 -18.14 -26.55 0.39
C GLN A 79 -17.10 -26.04 -0.62
N GLU A 80 -17.41 -24.96 -1.31
CA GLU A 80 -16.51 -24.37 -2.32
C GLU A 80 -15.22 -23.82 -1.66
N ALA A 81 -15.32 -23.26 -0.45
CA ALA A 81 -14.16 -22.81 0.30
C ALA A 81 -13.26 -24.01 0.73
N LYS A 82 -13.87 -25.14 1.11
CA LYS A 82 -13.12 -26.37 1.39
C LYS A 82 -12.42 -26.92 0.15
N GLU A 83 -13.09 -26.89 -1.00
CA GLU A 83 -12.52 -27.31 -2.28
C GLU A 83 -11.35 -26.43 -2.68
N PHE A 84 -11.49 -25.09 -2.57
CA PHE A 84 -10.40 -24.16 -2.79
C PHE A 84 -9.22 -24.43 -1.84
N LYS A 85 -9.47 -24.56 -0.55
CA LYS A 85 -8.44 -24.89 0.44
C LYS A 85 -7.71 -26.18 0.08
N ARG A 86 -8.47 -27.22 -0.30
CA ARG A 86 -7.91 -28.52 -0.70
C ARG A 86 -7.03 -28.38 -1.94
N TRP A 87 -7.50 -27.68 -2.96
CA TRP A 87 -6.74 -27.41 -4.17
C TRP A 87 -5.42 -26.68 -3.85
N VAL A 88 -5.47 -25.59 -3.10
CA VAL A 88 -4.26 -24.85 -2.72
C VAL A 88 -3.27 -25.74 -1.95
N THR A 89 -3.76 -26.52 -0.97
CA THR A 89 -2.88 -27.30 -0.07
C THR A 89 -2.39 -28.59 -0.66
N HIS A 90 -3.10 -29.20 -1.63
CA HIS A 90 -2.75 -30.51 -2.20
C HIS A 90 -2.11 -30.40 -3.59
N GLU A 91 -2.33 -29.31 -4.30
CA GLU A 91 -1.82 -29.11 -5.65
C GLU A 91 -0.87 -27.92 -5.76
N VAL A 92 -1.36 -26.71 -5.44
CA VAL A 92 -0.60 -25.47 -5.67
C VAL A 92 0.67 -25.41 -4.81
N LEU A 93 0.53 -25.48 -3.49
CA LEU A 93 1.67 -25.40 -2.56
C LEU A 93 2.66 -26.55 -2.73
N PRO A 94 2.24 -27.83 -2.88
CA PRO A 94 3.16 -28.92 -3.18
C PRO A 94 3.91 -28.75 -4.49
N SER A 95 3.26 -28.25 -5.55
CA SER A 95 3.92 -27.98 -6.82
C SER A 95 4.99 -26.90 -6.67
N ILE A 96 4.66 -25.77 -6.04
CA ILE A 96 5.61 -24.71 -5.77
C ILE A 96 6.80 -25.22 -4.94
N ARG A 97 6.54 -26.01 -3.88
CA ARG A 97 7.61 -26.56 -3.05
C ARG A 97 8.53 -27.52 -3.81
N LYS A 98 7.99 -28.33 -4.70
CA LYS A 98 8.78 -29.34 -5.45
C LYS A 98 9.48 -28.76 -6.67
N ASN A 99 8.78 -27.91 -7.41
CA ASN A 99 9.19 -27.46 -8.75
C ASN A 99 9.58 -25.99 -8.79
N GLY A 100 9.34 -25.21 -7.71
CA GLY A 100 9.54 -23.78 -7.66
C GLY A 100 8.44 -22.97 -8.35
N VAL A 101 7.46 -23.63 -8.98
CA VAL A 101 6.38 -23.00 -9.76
C VAL A 101 5.11 -23.86 -9.73
N TYR A 102 3.97 -23.20 -9.87
CA TYR A 102 2.69 -23.81 -10.21
C TYR A 102 2.21 -23.26 -11.54
N ALA A 103 1.84 -24.12 -12.45
CA ALA A 103 1.19 -23.76 -13.72
C ALA A 103 -0.09 -24.57 -13.89
N THR A 104 -1.14 -23.94 -14.40
CA THR A 104 -2.38 -24.65 -14.76
C THR A 104 -2.17 -25.47 -16.02
N ASP A 105 -2.96 -26.53 -16.22
CA ASP A 105 -2.87 -27.37 -17.42
C ASP A 105 -2.98 -26.54 -18.71
N ASN A 106 -3.89 -25.57 -18.75
CA ASN A 106 -4.02 -24.65 -19.88
C ASN A 106 -2.74 -23.85 -20.15
N ALA A 107 -2.05 -23.39 -19.08
CA ALA A 107 -0.78 -22.66 -19.25
C ALA A 107 0.32 -23.60 -19.76
N VAL A 108 0.35 -24.84 -19.27
CA VAL A 108 1.30 -25.87 -19.75
C VAL A 108 1.06 -26.18 -21.22
N GLU A 109 -0.19 -26.43 -21.62
CA GLU A 109 -0.56 -26.69 -23.02
C GLU A 109 -0.14 -25.53 -23.94
N LYS A 110 -0.44 -24.29 -23.57
CA LYS A 110 -0.03 -23.11 -24.33
C LYS A 110 1.49 -23.00 -24.50
N ILE A 111 2.24 -23.34 -23.46
CA ILE A 111 3.72 -23.34 -23.51
C ILE A 111 4.23 -24.46 -24.44
N LEU A 112 3.60 -25.63 -24.40
CA LEU A 112 3.98 -26.75 -25.26
C LEU A 112 3.64 -26.48 -26.74
N GLU A 113 2.52 -25.84 -27.01
CA GLU A 113 2.12 -25.44 -28.37
C GLU A 113 2.99 -24.30 -28.91
N ASN A 114 3.31 -23.33 -28.06
CA ASN A 114 4.10 -22.16 -28.42
C ASN A 114 5.10 -21.80 -27.30
N PRO A 115 6.37 -22.26 -27.38
CA PRO A 115 7.38 -21.93 -26.38
C PRO A 115 7.65 -20.42 -26.22
N TYR A 116 7.35 -19.59 -27.22
CA TYR A 116 7.44 -18.14 -27.10
C TYR A 116 6.49 -17.55 -26.07
N TYR A 117 5.36 -18.22 -25.82
CA TYR A 117 4.43 -17.81 -24.76
C TYR A 117 5.08 -17.80 -23.36
N ALA A 118 5.96 -18.77 -23.09
CA ALA A 118 6.70 -18.77 -21.84
C ALA A 118 7.67 -17.58 -21.74
N ILE A 119 8.30 -17.21 -22.83
CA ILE A 119 9.20 -16.04 -22.88
C ILE A 119 8.42 -14.75 -22.63
N GLU A 120 7.28 -14.58 -23.28
CA GLU A 120 6.40 -13.41 -23.05
C GLU A 120 5.93 -13.32 -21.59
N LEU A 121 5.53 -14.43 -20.99
CA LEU A 121 5.12 -14.49 -19.59
C LEU A 121 6.27 -14.10 -18.65
N LEU A 122 7.47 -14.61 -18.87
CA LEU A 122 8.65 -14.28 -18.10
C LEU A 122 9.04 -12.80 -18.25
N GLN A 123 8.91 -12.25 -19.45
CA GLN A 123 9.16 -10.83 -19.70
C GLN A 123 8.13 -9.95 -18.98
N ALA A 124 6.85 -10.34 -18.97
CA ALA A 124 5.80 -9.64 -18.24
C ALA A 124 6.09 -9.63 -16.73
N ILE A 125 6.44 -10.78 -16.15
CA ILE A 125 6.81 -10.90 -14.73
C ILE A 125 8.05 -10.06 -14.41
N LYS A 126 9.04 -10.07 -15.29
CA LYS A 126 10.25 -9.25 -15.11
C LYS A 126 9.91 -7.77 -15.08
N LYS A 127 9.10 -7.30 -16.04
CA LYS A 127 8.67 -5.90 -16.12
C LYS A 127 7.89 -5.49 -14.87
N GLU A 128 6.95 -6.32 -14.41
CA GLU A 128 6.18 -6.05 -13.19
C GLU A 128 7.09 -5.89 -11.96
N ARG A 129 8.12 -6.74 -11.83
CA ARG A 129 9.11 -6.63 -10.75
C ARG A 129 9.93 -5.35 -10.83
N GLU A 130 10.35 -4.96 -12.03
CA GLU A 130 11.10 -3.72 -12.27
C GLU A 130 10.24 -2.50 -11.94
N ASP A 131 8.97 -2.48 -12.37
CA ASP A 131 8.02 -1.41 -12.09
C ASP A 131 7.75 -1.30 -10.57
N LYS A 132 7.55 -2.45 -9.90
CA LYS A 132 7.38 -2.49 -8.44
C LYS A 132 8.59 -1.93 -7.70
N GLN A 133 9.79 -2.35 -8.08
CA GLN A 133 11.04 -1.86 -7.49
C GLN A 133 11.20 -0.36 -7.69
N TYR A 134 10.90 0.14 -8.89
CA TYR A 134 10.94 1.57 -9.19
C TYR A 134 9.96 2.37 -8.30
N LEU A 135 8.74 1.86 -8.11
CA LEU A 135 7.75 2.50 -7.25
C LEU A 135 8.16 2.49 -5.77
N GLU A 136 8.71 1.38 -5.28
CA GLU A 136 9.21 1.27 -3.90
C GLU A 136 10.36 2.25 -3.65
N ASP A 137 11.30 2.37 -4.59
CA ASP A 137 12.41 3.33 -4.50
C ASP A 137 11.90 4.77 -4.58
N LYS A 138 10.91 5.05 -5.40
CA LYS A 138 10.25 6.36 -5.48
C LYS A 138 9.58 6.73 -4.16
N ILE A 139 8.77 5.84 -3.59
CA ILE A 139 8.12 6.01 -2.28
C ILE A 139 9.19 6.27 -1.20
N ARG A 140 10.26 5.47 -1.16
CA ARG A 140 11.36 5.63 -0.20
C ARG A 140 12.01 7.02 -0.30
N ASN A 141 12.22 7.52 -1.53
CA ASN A 141 12.86 8.82 -1.77
C ASN A 141 11.92 10.01 -1.53
N GLU A 142 10.61 9.83 -1.69
CA GLU A 142 9.61 10.88 -1.50
C GLU A 142 9.10 10.95 -0.05
N LYS A 143 9.07 9.83 0.66
CA LYS A 143 8.60 9.76 2.06
C LYS A 143 9.18 10.85 2.97
N PRO A 144 10.49 11.20 2.95
CA PRO A 144 11.04 12.29 3.75
C PRO A 144 10.46 13.66 3.40
N LYS A 145 10.15 13.89 2.11
CA LYS A 145 9.60 15.16 1.63
C LYS A 145 8.14 15.33 2.06
N VAL A 146 7.37 14.23 1.98
CA VAL A 146 5.96 14.20 2.41
C VAL A 146 5.88 14.44 3.92
N LEU A 147 6.64 13.70 4.72
CA LEU A 147 6.70 13.88 6.18
C LEU A 147 7.09 15.32 6.58
N PHE A 148 8.02 15.92 5.84
CA PHE A 148 8.39 17.32 6.06
C PHE A 148 7.23 18.27 5.72
N ALA A 149 6.56 18.07 4.59
CA ALA A 149 5.44 18.90 4.16
C ALA A 149 4.25 18.78 5.14
N GLU A 150 3.95 17.59 5.61
CA GLU A 150 2.91 17.33 6.62
C GLU A 150 3.24 18.02 7.94
N ALA A 151 4.44 17.84 8.47
CA ALA A 151 4.89 18.48 9.72
C ALA A 151 4.84 20.01 9.65
N VAL A 152 5.09 20.60 8.48
CA VAL A 152 4.99 22.06 8.28
C VAL A 152 3.53 22.49 8.12
N SER A 153 2.68 21.70 7.45
CA SER A 153 1.28 22.08 7.21
C SER A 153 0.41 21.95 8.48
N GLU A 154 0.72 21.02 9.37
CA GLU A 154 0.04 20.87 10.67
C GLU A 154 0.43 21.95 11.70
N ALA A 155 1.56 22.61 11.49
CA ALA A 155 1.98 23.72 12.34
C ALA A 155 1.08 24.92 12.08
N LYS A 156 0.08 25.14 12.92
CA LYS A 156 -0.83 26.31 12.89
C LYS A 156 -0.12 27.65 13.14
N ASN A 157 1.14 27.62 13.52
CA ASN A 157 2.01 28.78 13.78
C ASN A 157 3.42 28.54 13.24
N THR A 158 4.22 29.63 13.12
CA THR A 158 5.64 29.51 12.77
C THR A 158 6.38 28.60 13.75
N ILE A 159 7.05 27.58 13.26
CA ILE A 159 7.92 26.73 14.08
C ILE A 159 9.36 27.23 14.04
N SER A 160 10.05 27.13 15.18
CA SER A 160 11.48 27.46 15.23
C SER A 160 12.31 26.39 14.50
N VAL A 161 13.51 26.76 14.04
CA VAL A 161 14.44 25.80 13.43
C VAL A 161 14.80 24.66 14.40
N ASN A 162 14.79 24.91 15.71
CA ASN A 162 15.03 23.88 16.71
C ASN A 162 13.88 22.88 16.79
N GLU A 163 12.64 23.34 16.75
CA GLU A 163 11.45 22.47 16.72
C GLU A 163 11.42 21.66 15.43
N LEU A 164 11.71 22.29 14.30
CA LEU A 164 11.84 21.59 13.02
C LEU A 164 12.89 20.47 13.08
N CYS A 165 14.07 20.72 13.69
CA CYS A 165 15.09 19.70 13.86
C CYS A 165 14.63 18.55 14.74
N LYS A 166 13.85 18.81 15.80
CA LYS A 166 13.27 17.76 16.65
C LYS A 166 12.27 16.90 15.88
N LEU A 167 11.37 17.51 15.11
CA LEU A 167 10.40 16.81 14.26
C LEU A 167 11.10 15.92 13.23
N ILE A 168 12.12 16.44 12.54
CA ILE A 168 12.90 15.68 11.57
C ILE A 168 13.61 14.48 12.24
N THR A 169 14.14 14.69 13.46
CA THR A 169 14.82 13.63 14.21
C THR A 169 13.86 12.54 14.68
N GLN A 170 12.64 12.90 15.10
CA GLN A 170 11.59 11.95 15.47
C GLN A 170 11.17 11.08 14.27
N ASN A 171 11.29 11.60 13.05
CA ASN A 171 11.03 10.89 11.80
C ASN A 171 12.26 10.14 11.22
N GLY A 172 13.28 9.90 12.05
CA GLY A 172 14.43 9.03 11.70
C GLY A 172 15.60 9.74 11.03
N TYR A 173 15.56 11.07 10.87
CA TYR A 173 16.66 11.83 10.27
C TYR A 173 17.35 12.72 11.32
N THR A 174 18.47 12.28 11.86
CA THR A 174 19.21 13.04 12.88
C THR A 174 19.87 14.27 12.28
N ILE A 175 19.35 15.47 12.60
CA ILE A 175 19.95 16.73 12.22
C ILE A 175 19.86 17.72 13.38
N GLY A 176 21.02 18.25 13.80
CA GLY A 176 21.05 19.32 14.79
C GLY A 176 20.85 20.72 14.18
N SER A 177 20.37 21.66 14.98
CA SER A 177 20.07 23.03 14.51
C SER A 177 21.24 23.74 13.83
N VAL A 178 22.47 23.52 14.30
CA VAL A 178 23.68 24.09 13.68
C VAL A 178 23.84 23.61 12.22
N ASN A 179 23.68 22.31 12.01
CA ASN A 179 23.78 21.72 10.68
C ASN A 179 22.60 22.11 9.79
N MET A 180 21.40 22.25 10.37
CA MET A 180 20.23 22.76 9.67
C MET A 180 20.43 24.19 9.19
N PHE A 181 20.89 25.08 10.04
CA PHE A 181 21.22 26.46 9.63
C PHE A 181 22.30 26.51 8.54
N LYS A 182 23.34 25.65 8.64
CA LYS A 182 24.38 25.54 7.62
C LYS A 182 23.77 25.05 6.29
N TRP A 183 22.91 24.06 6.32
CA TRP A 183 22.22 23.55 5.14
C TRP A 183 21.31 24.61 4.49
N LEU A 184 20.50 25.32 5.30
CA LEU A 184 19.61 26.37 4.81
C LEU A 184 20.39 27.52 4.13
N ARG A 185 21.56 27.91 4.68
CA ARG A 185 22.44 28.90 4.03
C ARG A 185 23.02 28.36 2.72
N ASN A 186 23.52 27.12 2.71
CA ASN A 186 24.10 26.51 1.52
C ASN A 186 23.08 26.35 0.38
N LYS A 187 21.83 26.08 0.74
CA LYS A 187 20.72 25.99 -0.23
C LYS A 187 20.16 27.37 -0.60
N GLY A 188 20.63 28.43 0.04
CA GLY A 188 20.26 29.80 -0.30
C GLY A 188 18.92 30.26 0.24
N TYR A 189 18.35 29.59 1.22
CA TYR A 189 17.15 30.04 1.95
C TYR A 189 17.47 31.17 2.93
N LEU A 190 18.62 31.11 3.61
CA LEU A 190 19.07 32.10 4.56
C LEU A 190 20.27 32.87 4.03
N MET A 191 20.42 34.10 4.55
CA MET A 191 21.57 34.95 4.27
C MET A 191 22.79 34.48 5.07
N SER A 192 23.98 34.71 4.49
CA SER A 192 25.29 34.43 5.10
C SER A 192 26.17 35.66 5.26
N THR A 193 25.60 36.83 5.05
CA THR A 193 26.34 38.13 5.12
C THR A 193 26.42 38.66 6.54
N LYS A 194 27.51 39.34 6.88
CA LYS A 194 27.71 39.98 8.18
C LYS A 194 26.61 41.05 8.42
N GLY A 195 25.90 40.93 9.54
CA GLY A 195 24.75 41.79 9.87
C GLY A 195 23.38 41.24 9.49
N SER A 196 23.33 40.23 8.61
CA SER A 196 22.07 39.58 8.18
C SER A 196 22.17 38.05 8.28
N TRP A 197 22.97 37.56 9.22
CA TRP A 197 23.24 36.13 9.41
C TRP A 197 21.99 35.37 9.81
N ASN A 198 21.65 34.32 9.06
CA ASN A 198 20.46 33.49 9.27
C ASN A 198 19.11 34.18 9.04
N LEU A 199 19.08 35.37 8.49
CA LEU A 199 17.82 35.97 8.06
C LEU A 199 17.34 35.32 6.76
N PRO A 200 16.02 35.12 6.58
CA PRO A 200 15.47 34.63 5.32
C PRO A 200 15.82 35.60 4.17
N LYS A 201 16.07 35.04 2.98
CA LYS A 201 16.19 35.88 1.79
C LYS A 201 14.83 36.45 1.41
N GLN A 202 14.81 37.71 0.95
CA GLN A 202 13.60 38.48 0.62
C GLN A 202 12.60 37.70 -0.24
N LYS A 203 13.08 36.98 -1.26
CA LYS A 203 12.23 36.19 -2.15
C LYS A 203 11.39 35.08 -1.46
N TYR A 204 11.81 34.65 -0.28
CA TYR A 204 11.05 33.67 0.50
C TYR A 204 10.14 34.29 1.55
N VAL A 205 10.44 35.56 1.95
CA VAL A 205 9.58 36.36 2.84
C VAL A 205 8.30 36.76 2.09
N GLU A 206 8.40 37.02 0.79
CA GLU A 206 7.29 37.46 -0.06
C GLU A 206 6.38 36.31 -0.50
N GLN A 207 6.79 35.06 -0.27
CA GLN A 207 6.00 33.88 -0.64
C GLN A 207 5.05 33.40 0.48
N GLY A 208 5.02 34.09 1.59
CA GLY A 208 4.12 33.84 2.70
C GLY A 208 4.79 33.28 3.91
#